data_08bbdf457b541bfca6287d44fe675c8f
#
_entry.id   08bbdf457b541bfca6287d44fe675c8f
#
_cell.length_a   1.000
_cell.length_b   1.000
_cell.length_c   1.000
_cell.angle_alpha   90.00
_cell.angle_beta   90.00
_cell.angle_gamma   90.00
#
_symmetry.space_group_name_H-M   'P 1'
#
loop_
_entity.id
_entity.type
_entity.pdbx_description
1 polymer ?
#
loop_
_entity_poly.entity_id
_entity_poly.type
_entity_poly.pdbx_seq_one_letter_code
_entity_poly.pdbx_strand_id
1 'polypeptide(L)'
;MGEWLNLIARMGPRRKVLLGVGILFPVLFAPGLMAMEDAVGVRIIPVKVTAYNPVRAQTDSSPLITASNKHVRAGMVALSRDLEREFGLRFGDTIYLYGLGKFVFEDRMHRRKRRHVDILMFNPMEARKFGVKSSYLFVPEELKGKERGKGHY
;
A
#
# COMPACT_ATOMS: atom_id res chain seq x y z
N MET A 1 -8.73 9.18 -14.48
CA MET A 1 -8.77 7.95 -15.31
C MET A 1 -7.49 7.74 -16.15
N GLY A 2 -6.51 8.63 -16.08
CA GLY A 2 -5.31 8.61 -16.93
C GLY A 2 -4.03 8.01 -16.35
N GLU A 3 -3.90 7.86 -15.03
CA GLU A 3 -2.60 7.44 -14.45
C GLU A 3 -2.38 5.92 -14.41
N TRP A 4 -3.43 5.11 -14.48
CA TRP A 4 -3.31 3.65 -14.47
C TRP A 4 -2.81 3.07 -15.78
N LEU A 5 -3.05 3.74 -16.90
CA LEU A 5 -2.54 3.33 -18.22
C LEU A 5 -1.02 3.47 -18.30
N ASN A 6 -0.42 4.39 -17.56
CA ASN A 6 1.03 4.58 -17.55
C ASN A 6 1.78 3.53 -16.70
N LEU A 7 1.11 2.87 -15.76
CA LEU A 7 1.73 1.80 -14.99
C LEU A 7 1.83 0.51 -15.80
N ILE A 8 0.83 0.24 -16.65
CA ILE A 8 0.81 -0.94 -17.53
C ILE A 8 1.74 -0.72 -18.74
N ALA A 9 1.92 0.53 -19.21
CA ALA A 9 2.78 0.87 -20.34
C ALA A 9 4.29 0.74 -20.04
N ARG A 10 4.70 0.59 -18.77
CA ARG A 10 6.10 0.33 -18.38
C ARG A 10 6.49 -1.14 -18.36
N MET A 11 5.58 -2.04 -18.68
CA MET A 11 5.93 -3.44 -18.94
C MET A 11 6.45 -3.54 -20.38
N GLY A 12 7.76 -3.60 -20.52
CA GLY A 12 8.47 -3.54 -21.79
C GLY A 12 8.03 -4.57 -22.84
N PRO A 13 8.34 -4.33 -24.12
CA PRO A 13 7.79 -5.07 -25.24
C PRO A 13 8.32 -6.50 -25.30
N ARG A 14 7.40 -7.45 -25.50
CA ARG A 14 7.73 -8.84 -25.87
C ARG A 14 8.59 -8.82 -27.14
N ARG A 15 9.83 -9.25 -27.01
CA ARG A 15 10.75 -9.39 -28.14
C ARG A 15 10.23 -10.45 -29.10
N LYS A 16 9.91 -10.02 -30.32
CA LYS A 16 9.69 -10.91 -31.45
C LYS A 16 10.99 -11.59 -31.80
N VAL A 17 11.02 -12.91 -31.76
CA VAL A 17 12.15 -13.72 -32.22
C VAL A 17 12.14 -13.68 -33.75
N LEU A 18 13.13 -13.03 -34.38
CA LEU A 18 13.41 -13.20 -35.80
C LEU A 18 14.38 -14.38 -35.92
N LEU A 19 13.96 -15.41 -36.64
CA LEU A 19 14.81 -16.49 -37.11
C LEU A 19 15.72 -15.97 -38.22
N GLY A 20 17.01 -15.84 -37.94
CA GLY A 20 18.07 -15.58 -38.92
C GLY A 20 19.14 -16.66 -38.81
N VAL A 21 19.43 -17.27 -39.94
CA VAL A 21 20.33 -18.39 -40.18
C VAL A 21 21.78 -18.08 -39.84
N GLY A 22 22.43 -18.98 -39.11
CA GLY A 22 23.82 -19.39 -39.23
C GLY A 22 24.93 -18.41 -38.89
N ILE A 23 25.60 -18.69 -37.77
CA ILE A 23 27.09 -18.84 -37.66
C ILE A 23 27.36 -19.52 -36.32
N LEU A 24 28.01 -20.66 -36.40
CA LEU A 24 28.44 -21.50 -35.28
C LEU A 24 29.61 -20.81 -34.55
N PHE A 25 29.33 -20.15 -33.42
CA PHE A 25 30.35 -19.79 -32.44
C PHE A 25 30.12 -20.64 -31.19
N PRO A 26 31.11 -21.30 -30.64
CA PRO A 26 30.98 -21.93 -29.34
C PRO A 26 30.95 -20.84 -28.31
N VAL A 27 29.73 -20.42 -27.94
CA VAL A 27 29.53 -19.59 -26.74
C VAL A 27 29.82 -20.50 -25.55
N LEU A 28 30.96 -20.26 -24.89
CA LEU A 28 31.21 -20.74 -23.54
C LEU A 28 29.94 -20.46 -22.72
N PHE A 29 29.30 -21.52 -22.29
CA PHE A 29 28.15 -21.47 -21.39
C PHE A 29 28.69 -21.04 -20.01
N ALA A 30 28.86 -19.73 -19.83
CA ALA A 30 28.90 -19.18 -18.48
C ALA A 30 27.48 -19.40 -17.93
N PRO A 31 27.30 -20.07 -16.78
CA PRO A 31 26.02 -20.05 -16.09
C PRO A 31 25.80 -18.62 -15.64
N GLY A 32 25.26 -17.82 -16.56
CA GLY A 32 24.82 -16.45 -16.28
C GLY A 32 23.80 -16.54 -15.19
N LEU A 33 24.16 -15.95 -14.08
CA LEU A 33 23.31 -15.57 -12.98
C LEU A 33 21.99 -15.03 -13.57
N MET A 34 20.99 -15.89 -13.72
CA MET A 34 19.61 -15.44 -13.88
C MET A 34 19.28 -14.80 -12.55
N ALA A 35 19.43 -13.47 -12.47
CA ALA A 35 18.76 -12.70 -11.44
C ALA A 35 17.28 -13.03 -11.61
N MET A 36 16.76 -13.91 -10.76
CA MET A 36 15.32 -14.02 -10.56
C MET A 36 14.93 -12.64 -10.06
N GLU A 37 14.36 -11.86 -10.97
CA GLU A 37 13.56 -10.70 -10.54
C GLU A 37 12.49 -11.32 -9.66
N ASP A 38 12.61 -11.14 -8.34
CA ASP A 38 11.61 -11.56 -7.38
C ASP A 38 10.30 -10.90 -7.82
N ALA A 39 9.37 -11.71 -8.31
CA ALA A 39 8.05 -11.24 -8.66
C ALA A 39 7.42 -10.75 -7.35
N VAL A 40 7.37 -9.44 -7.17
CA VAL A 40 6.75 -8.82 -5.99
C VAL A 40 5.29 -9.20 -5.99
N GLY A 41 4.93 -10.16 -5.16
CA GLY A 41 3.56 -10.54 -4.93
C GLY A 41 2.80 -9.37 -4.31
N VAL A 42 1.57 -9.12 -4.76
CA VAL A 42 0.66 -8.14 -4.18
C VAL A 42 -0.57 -8.84 -3.65
N ARG A 43 -0.88 -8.64 -2.37
CA ARG A 43 -2.14 -9.10 -1.79
C ARG A 43 -3.23 -8.08 -1.99
N ILE A 44 -4.39 -8.55 -2.43
CA ILE A 44 -5.58 -7.75 -2.67
C ILE A 44 -6.61 -8.11 -1.61
N ILE A 45 -6.98 -7.16 -0.76
CA ILE A 45 -7.79 -7.39 0.42
C ILE A 45 -9.06 -6.53 0.34
N PRO A 46 -10.26 -7.12 0.39
CA PRO A 46 -11.49 -6.34 0.44
C PRO A 46 -11.60 -5.61 1.77
N VAL A 47 -11.89 -4.31 1.71
CA VAL A 47 -11.99 -3.43 2.87
C VAL A 47 -13.17 -2.47 2.75
N LYS A 48 -13.71 -2.07 3.91
CA LYS A 48 -14.56 -0.89 4.01
C LYS A 48 -13.68 0.34 4.15
N VAL A 49 -14.06 1.42 3.51
CA VAL A 49 -13.35 2.70 3.60
C VAL A 49 -14.33 3.77 4.03
N THR A 50 -13.96 4.50 5.07
CA THR A 50 -14.67 5.69 5.56
C THR A 50 -13.71 6.87 5.59
N ALA A 51 -14.23 8.03 5.97
CA ALA A 51 -13.41 9.20 6.23
C ALA A 51 -13.69 9.74 7.61
N TYR A 52 -12.63 10.17 8.32
CA TYR A 52 -12.74 10.84 9.61
C TYR A 52 -12.15 12.24 9.54
N ASN A 53 -12.62 13.09 10.44
CA ASN A 53 -12.11 14.44 10.59
C ASN A 53 -11.40 14.55 11.94
N PRO A 54 -10.25 15.24 12.04
CA PRO A 54 -9.45 15.33 13.27
C PRO A 54 -10.06 16.38 14.23
N VAL A 55 -11.30 16.13 14.66
CA VAL A 55 -11.98 16.96 15.69
C VAL A 55 -12.17 16.15 16.96
N ARG A 56 -12.21 16.84 18.11
CA ARG A 56 -12.33 16.21 19.43
C ARG A 56 -13.51 15.23 19.57
N ALA A 57 -14.59 15.45 18.81
CA ALA A 57 -15.77 14.57 18.83
C ALA A 57 -15.54 13.20 18.15
N GLN A 58 -14.49 13.05 17.36
CA GLN A 58 -14.21 11.83 16.58
C GLN A 58 -12.88 11.16 16.95
N THR A 59 -12.08 11.79 17.80
CA THR A 59 -10.76 11.33 18.24
C THR A 59 -10.68 11.34 19.76
N ASP A 60 -9.58 10.84 20.30
CA ASP A 60 -9.26 10.94 21.73
C ASP A 60 -8.86 12.37 22.15
N SER A 61 -8.18 12.50 23.30
CA SER A 61 -7.78 13.79 23.86
C SER A 61 -6.83 14.63 22.99
N SER A 62 -6.22 14.01 21.97
CA SER A 62 -5.20 14.64 21.09
C SER A 62 -5.58 14.52 19.60
N PRO A 63 -6.62 15.22 19.13
CA PRO A 63 -7.19 15.03 17.78
C PRO A 63 -6.21 15.34 16.63
N LEU A 64 -5.16 16.09 16.90
CA LEU A 64 -4.14 16.45 15.91
C LEU A 64 -2.90 15.56 15.92
N ILE A 65 -2.87 14.54 16.79
CA ILE A 65 -1.75 13.59 16.90
C ILE A 65 -2.27 12.20 16.57
N THR A 66 -1.61 11.52 15.64
CA THR A 66 -1.92 10.13 15.25
C THR A 66 -1.38 9.12 16.25
N ALA A 67 -1.79 7.86 16.13
CA ALA A 67 -1.23 6.76 16.94
C ALA A 67 0.27 6.52 16.69
N SER A 68 0.84 7.04 15.60
CA SER A 68 2.29 7.06 15.33
C SER A 68 3.02 8.24 15.96
N ASN A 69 2.34 9.04 16.78
CA ASN A 69 2.85 10.26 17.41
C ASN A 69 3.27 11.37 16.40
N LYS A 70 2.60 11.43 15.26
CA LYS A 70 2.82 12.47 14.24
C LYS A 70 1.63 13.42 14.17
N HIS A 71 1.90 14.68 13.81
CA HIS A 71 0.82 15.60 13.46
C HIS A 71 0.05 15.12 12.22
N VAL A 72 -1.27 15.23 12.27
CA VAL A 72 -2.15 14.88 11.16
C VAL A 72 -1.86 15.71 9.92
N ARG A 73 -1.86 15.07 8.76
CA ARG A 73 -1.70 15.71 7.44
C ARG A 73 -2.49 14.95 6.38
N ALA A 74 -2.79 15.62 5.27
CA ALA A 74 -3.47 14.99 4.14
C ALA A 74 -2.71 13.75 3.65
N GLY A 75 -3.46 12.74 3.19
CA GLY A 75 -2.90 11.48 2.71
C GLY A 75 -2.61 10.45 3.81
N MET A 76 -2.89 10.76 5.08
CA MET A 76 -2.82 9.78 6.17
C MET A 76 -4.12 8.97 6.28
N VAL A 77 -3.97 7.72 6.76
CA VAL A 77 -5.10 6.83 7.06
C VAL A 77 -4.92 6.14 8.40
N ALA A 78 -6.06 5.82 9.02
CA ALA A 78 -6.13 4.87 10.12
C ALA A 78 -6.52 3.49 9.61
N LEU A 79 -5.86 2.45 10.10
CA LEU A 79 -6.20 1.05 9.80
C LEU A 79 -6.83 0.35 10.99
N SER A 80 -7.74 -0.59 10.71
CA SER A 80 -8.19 -1.53 11.72
C SER A 80 -7.04 -2.48 12.09
N ARG A 81 -6.96 -2.84 13.39
CA ARG A 81 -5.82 -3.57 13.95
C ARG A 81 -5.65 -4.99 13.41
N ASP A 82 -6.67 -5.58 12.81
CA ASP A 82 -6.58 -6.86 12.12
C ASP A 82 -5.78 -6.74 10.82
N LEU A 83 -5.97 -5.67 10.04
CA LEU A 83 -5.17 -5.41 8.83
C LEU A 83 -3.70 -5.19 9.20
N GLU A 84 -3.42 -4.35 10.20
CA GLU A 84 -2.06 -4.10 10.68
C GLU A 84 -1.34 -5.41 11.04
N ARG A 85 -1.99 -6.28 11.85
CA ARG A 85 -1.38 -7.51 12.35
C ARG A 85 -1.25 -8.60 11.30
N GLU A 86 -2.31 -8.82 10.50
CA GLU A 86 -2.36 -9.90 9.53
C GLU A 86 -1.36 -9.69 8.39
N PHE A 87 -1.18 -8.43 7.98
CA PHE A 87 -0.31 -8.08 6.86
C PHE A 87 1.05 -7.50 7.28
N GLY A 88 1.32 -7.43 8.58
CA GLY A 88 2.60 -6.93 9.09
C GLY A 88 2.84 -5.44 8.82
N LEU A 89 1.76 -4.67 8.60
CA LEU A 89 1.86 -3.24 8.31
C LEU A 89 2.37 -2.47 9.52
N ARG A 90 3.19 -1.45 9.25
CA ARG A 90 3.80 -0.56 10.26
C ARG A 90 3.46 0.88 9.96
N PHE A 91 3.50 1.73 10.98
CA PHE A 91 3.40 3.17 10.78
C PHE A 91 4.47 3.66 9.81
N GLY A 92 4.05 4.51 8.87
CA GLY A 92 4.86 4.99 7.77
C GLY A 92 4.76 4.17 6.49
N ASP A 93 4.20 2.97 6.55
CA ASP A 93 4.01 2.16 5.34
C ASP A 93 3.02 2.83 4.38
N THR A 94 3.38 2.77 3.11
CA THR A 94 2.51 3.23 2.03
C THR A 94 1.55 2.11 1.64
N ILE A 95 0.28 2.45 1.56
CA ILE A 95 -0.79 1.57 1.08
C ILE A 95 -1.49 2.16 -0.13
N TYR A 96 -2.12 1.31 -0.93
CA TYR A 96 -2.92 1.71 -2.08
C TYR A 96 -4.34 1.21 -1.92
N LEU A 97 -5.30 2.09 -2.12
CA LEU A 97 -6.73 1.78 -2.14
C LEU A 97 -7.25 1.89 -3.57
N TYR A 98 -7.89 0.84 -4.06
CA TYR A 98 -8.45 0.83 -5.41
C TYR A 98 -9.44 1.98 -5.62
N GLY A 99 -9.25 2.75 -6.69
CA GLY A 99 -10.09 3.89 -7.02
C GLY A 99 -9.94 5.12 -6.12
N LEU A 100 -9.11 5.05 -5.06
CA LEU A 100 -8.93 6.14 -4.09
C LEU A 100 -7.49 6.66 -4.05
N GLY A 101 -6.50 5.83 -4.44
CA GLY A 101 -5.11 6.25 -4.54
C GLY A 101 -4.20 5.78 -3.41
N LYS A 102 -3.11 6.51 -3.24
CA LYS A 102 -2.01 6.20 -2.32
C LYS A 102 -2.17 6.94 -1.00
N PHE A 103 -1.93 6.24 0.11
CA PHE A 103 -2.02 6.77 1.48
C PHE A 103 -0.87 6.27 2.34
N VAL A 104 -0.64 6.93 3.49
CA VAL A 104 0.34 6.51 4.48
C VAL A 104 -0.39 6.06 5.74
N PHE A 105 -0.09 4.86 6.21
CA PHE A 105 -0.63 4.33 7.46
C PHE A 105 0.06 5.01 8.65
N GLU A 106 -0.68 5.83 9.41
CA GLU A 106 -0.12 6.56 10.56
C GLU A 106 -1.03 6.51 11.79
N ASP A 107 -2.24 5.94 11.65
CA ASP A 107 -3.18 5.94 12.76
C ASP A 107 -3.92 4.61 12.89
N ARG A 108 -4.49 4.34 14.05
CA ARG A 108 -5.21 3.11 14.37
C ARG A 108 -6.65 3.37 14.68
N MET A 109 -7.51 2.58 14.08
CA MET A 109 -8.93 2.58 14.43
C MET A 109 -9.20 1.88 15.76
N HIS A 110 -10.38 2.18 16.32
CA HIS A 110 -10.88 1.48 17.51
C HIS A 110 -10.86 -0.05 17.31
N ARG A 111 -10.47 -0.79 18.36
CA ARG A 111 -10.24 -2.25 18.34
C ARG A 111 -11.41 -3.12 17.85
N ARG A 112 -12.64 -2.59 17.83
CA ARG A 112 -13.83 -3.30 17.30
C ARG A 112 -13.94 -3.26 15.77
N LYS A 113 -13.21 -2.36 15.12
CA LYS A 113 -13.22 -2.25 13.65
C LYS A 113 -12.45 -3.42 13.02
N ARG A 114 -12.97 -3.90 11.90
CA ARG A 114 -12.39 -5.02 11.14
C ARG A 114 -12.44 -4.72 9.65
N ARG A 115 -11.38 -5.11 8.93
CA ARG A 115 -11.26 -4.91 7.47
C ARG A 115 -11.65 -3.50 7.06
N HIS A 116 -11.14 -2.51 7.80
CA HIS A 116 -11.59 -1.15 7.68
C HIS A 116 -10.40 -0.19 7.59
N VAL A 117 -10.53 0.78 6.68
CA VAL A 117 -9.59 1.89 6.48
C VAL A 117 -10.36 3.19 6.67
N ASP A 118 -9.78 4.14 7.38
CA ASP A 118 -10.39 5.44 7.63
C ASP A 118 -9.47 6.55 7.12
N ILE A 119 -9.93 7.30 6.12
CA ILE A 119 -9.14 8.34 5.46
C ILE A 119 -9.26 9.64 6.24
N LEU A 120 -8.14 10.27 6.57
CA LEU A 120 -8.14 11.59 7.18
C LEU A 120 -8.59 12.65 6.17
N MET A 121 -9.65 13.37 6.50
CA MET A 121 -10.16 14.51 5.74
C MET A 121 -10.35 15.72 6.65
N PHE A 122 -9.76 16.86 6.30
CA PHE A 122 -9.87 18.08 7.12
C PHE A 122 -11.21 18.78 7.00
N ASN A 123 -11.89 18.63 5.87
CA ASN A 123 -13.22 19.21 5.66
C ASN A 123 -14.31 18.26 6.18
N PRO A 124 -15.09 18.64 7.24
CA PRO A 124 -16.12 17.78 7.80
C PRO A 124 -17.26 17.46 6.83
N MET A 125 -17.58 18.39 5.92
CA MET A 125 -18.64 18.15 4.92
C MET A 125 -18.18 17.13 3.88
N GLU A 126 -16.93 17.20 3.42
CA GLU A 126 -16.36 16.21 2.51
C GLU A 126 -16.27 14.84 3.17
N ALA A 127 -15.83 14.75 4.42
CA ALA A 127 -15.79 13.51 5.18
C ALA A 127 -17.18 12.87 5.30
N ARG A 128 -18.22 13.66 5.60
CA ARG A 128 -19.61 13.18 5.64
C ARG A 128 -20.10 12.73 4.26
N LYS A 129 -19.84 13.50 3.21
CA LYS A 129 -20.21 13.17 1.82
C LYS A 129 -19.49 11.94 1.31
N PHE A 130 -18.27 11.67 1.78
CA PHE A 130 -17.51 10.49 1.42
C PHE A 130 -18.27 9.20 1.76
N GLY A 131 -18.89 9.15 2.93
CA GLY A 131 -19.71 8.03 3.39
C GLY A 131 -18.90 6.75 3.60
N VAL A 132 -19.54 5.61 3.34
CA VAL A 132 -18.92 4.29 3.42
C VAL A 132 -18.76 3.73 2.01
N LYS A 133 -17.55 3.32 1.66
CA LYS A 133 -17.24 2.72 0.36
C LYS A 133 -16.66 1.33 0.56
N SER A 134 -16.92 0.44 -0.39
CA SER A 134 -16.19 -0.83 -0.52
C SER A 134 -15.03 -0.60 -1.49
N SER A 135 -13.85 -1.08 -1.13
CA SER A 135 -12.65 -0.97 -1.95
C SER A 135 -11.74 -2.17 -1.71
N TYR A 136 -10.59 -2.18 -2.38
CA TYR A 136 -9.54 -3.16 -2.18
C TYR A 136 -8.28 -2.45 -1.71
N LEU A 137 -7.66 -3.01 -0.67
CA LEU A 137 -6.34 -2.62 -0.18
C LEU A 137 -5.29 -3.48 -0.87
N PHE A 138 -4.29 -2.84 -1.47
CA PHE A 138 -3.13 -3.51 -2.06
C PHE A 138 -1.95 -3.43 -1.10
N VAL A 139 -1.44 -4.59 -0.69
CA VAL A 139 -0.30 -4.71 0.21
C VAL A 139 0.80 -5.50 -0.49
N PRO A 140 1.98 -4.91 -0.75
CA PRO A 140 3.13 -5.64 -1.26
C PRO A 140 3.54 -6.77 -0.32
N GLU A 141 3.85 -7.96 -0.83
CA GLU A 141 4.25 -9.10 -0.01
C GLU A 141 5.58 -8.89 0.72
N GLU A 142 6.46 -8.05 0.17
CA GLU A 142 7.74 -7.66 0.79
C GLU A 142 7.59 -7.09 2.21
N LEU A 143 6.46 -6.44 2.51
CA LEU A 143 6.21 -5.88 3.85
C LEU A 143 6.13 -6.95 4.94
N LYS A 144 5.82 -8.20 4.58
CA LYS A 144 5.77 -9.33 5.53
C LYS A 144 7.17 -9.85 5.91
N GLY A 145 8.15 -9.72 5.03
CA GLY A 145 9.52 -10.22 5.19
C GLY A 145 10.48 -9.26 5.89
N LYS A 146 10.07 -8.03 6.17
CA LYS A 146 10.91 -7.05 6.86
C LYS A 146 11.02 -7.43 8.33
N GLU A 147 11.93 -8.38 8.61
CA GLU A 147 12.26 -8.82 9.96
C GLU A 147 12.53 -7.61 10.86
N ARG A 148 12.08 -7.74 12.10
CA ARG A 148 12.35 -6.79 13.19
C ARG A 148 13.87 -6.65 13.31
N GLY A 149 14.44 -5.64 12.67
CA GLY A 149 15.77 -5.20 13.01
C GLY A 149 15.76 -4.97 14.53
N LYS A 150 16.53 -5.78 15.27
CA LYS A 150 16.75 -5.61 16.70
C LYS A 150 17.26 -4.19 16.89
N GLY A 151 16.39 -3.31 17.40
CA GLY A 151 16.86 -2.03 17.91
C GLY A 151 17.86 -2.32 19.00
N HIS A 152 19.10 -1.94 18.77
CA HIS A 152 20.08 -1.83 19.84
C HIS A 152 19.62 -0.69 20.74
N TYR A 153 19.29 -1.05 21.98
CA TYR A 153 19.15 -0.13 23.09
C TYR A 153 20.55 0.37 23.48
#